data_11ebe7edb079f75e99b9d5ca6ebcd786
#
_entry.id   11ebe7edb079f75e99b9d5ca6ebcd786
#
_cell.length_a   1.000
_cell.length_b   1.000
_cell.length_c   1.000
_cell.angle_alpha   90.00
_cell.angle_beta   90.00
_cell.angle_gamma   90.00
#
_symmetry.space_group_name_H-M   'P 1'
#
loop_
_entity.id
_entity.type
_entity.pdbx_description
1 polymer ?
#
loop_
_entity_poly.entity_id
_entity_poly.type
_entity_poly.pdbx_seq_one_letter_code
_entity_poly.pdbx_strand_id
1 'polypeptide(L)'
;MKKSIIASFFAFLMAGCAAQKIDNTPVKSLDLQRYLGEWYEIARFDHRFERGLEYCKANYVLCCDNRINVVNTGIKNGEPKTANGKAKTTDTPALLRVSFFGPFYSDYRVLMLGDNYEYALVGSGSDKYLWILSRTPQLDESVKKAILAEATRRGYDVGKLTWVKQK
;
A
#
# COMPACT_ATOMS: atom_id res chain seq x y z
N MET A 1 -30.90 -44.16 -47.59
CA MET A 1 -31.00 -43.60 -46.23
C MET A 1 -29.68 -42.92 -45.89
N LYS A 2 -29.59 -41.56 -46.02
CA LYS A 2 -28.38 -40.79 -45.72
C LYS A 2 -28.51 -40.22 -44.31
N LYS A 3 -27.63 -40.63 -43.37
CA LYS A 3 -27.56 -40.10 -42.02
C LYS A 3 -26.65 -38.86 -42.05
N SER A 4 -27.25 -37.68 -41.84
CA SER A 4 -26.52 -36.43 -41.60
C SER A 4 -26.02 -36.41 -40.18
N ILE A 5 -24.71 -36.31 -40.00
CA ILE A 5 -24.05 -36.05 -38.71
C ILE A 5 -23.89 -34.56 -38.57
N ILE A 6 -24.65 -33.94 -37.66
CA ILE A 6 -24.48 -32.55 -37.26
C ILE A 6 -23.37 -32.51 -36.22
N ALA A 7 -22.20 -32.00 -36.61
CA ALA A 7 -21.10 -31.72 -35.70
C ALA A 7 -21.36 -30.36 -35.02
N SER A 8 -21.77 -30.41 -33.75
CA SER A 8 -21.85 -29.21 -32.88
C SER A 8 -20.45 -28.75 -32.52
N PHE A 9 -20.03 -27.64 -33.09
CA PHE A 9 -18.78 -26.97 -32.73
C PHE A 9 -19.00 -26.14 -31.44
N PHE A 10 -18.63 -26.72 -30.32
CA PHE A 10 -18.64 -26.00 -29.02
C PHE A 10 -17.40 -25.09 -28.96
N ALA A 11 -17.57 -23.82 -29.30
CA ALA A 11 -16.53 -22.82 -29.13
C ALA A 11 -16.37 -22.53 -27.62
N PHE A 12 -15.34 -23.12 -27.02
CA PHE A 12 -14.93 -22.80 -25.65
C PHE A 12 -14.27 -21.42 -25.65
N LEU A 13 -15.00 -20.39 -25.25
CA LEU A 13 -14.43 -19.08 -24.97
C LEU A 13 -13.52 -19.22 -23.74
N MET A 14 -12.24 -19.36 -23.99
CA MET A 14 -11.20 -19.19 -22.99
C MET A 14 -11.15 -17.70 -22.64
N ALA A 15 -11.95 -17.27 -21.64
CA ALA A 15 -11.74 -15.99 -21.00
C ALA A 15 -10.40 -16.05 -20.27
N GLY A 16 -9.33 -15.65 -20.95
CA GLY A 16 -8.03 -15.46 -20.34
C GLY A 16 -8.19 -14.39 -19.26
N CYS A 17 -8.08 -14.77 -17.97
CA CYS A 17 -7.83 -13.83 -16.88
C CYS A 17 -6.46 -13.19 -17.15
N ALA A 18 -6.45 -12.11 -17.92
CA ALA A 18 -5.31 -11.21 -17.95
C ALA A 18 -5.18 -10.65 -16.53
N ALA A 19 -4.09 -10.96 -15.84
CA ALA A 19 -3.79 -10.37 -14.55
C ALA A 19 -3.90 -8.85 -14.71
N GLN A 20 -4.83 -8.24 -14.00
CA GLN A 20 -5.08 -6.80 -14.11
C GLN A 20 -3.82 -6.08 -13.65
N LYS A 21 -3.16 -5.38 -14.57
CA LYS A 21 -1.95 -4.62 -14.27
C LYS A 21 -2.35 -3.43 -13.43
N ILE A 22 -1.83 -3.36 -12.19
CA ILE A 22 -2.08 -2.21 -11.32
C ILE A 22 -1.43 -0.94 -11.88
N ASP A 23 -2.08 0.20 -11.64
CA ASP A 23 -1.48 1.53 -11.78
C ASP A 23 -0.80 1.92 -10.47
N ASN A 24 0.50 1.69 -10.37
CA ASN A 24 1.32 2.08 -9.23
C ASN A 24 2.13 3.37 -9.47
N THR A 25 1.67 4.22 -10.37
CA THR A 25 2.28 5.53 -10.63
C THR A 25 2.14 6.42 -9.40
N PRO A 26 3.25 6.92 -8.82
CA PRO A 26 3.19 7.79 -7.65
C PRO A 26 2.61 9.17 -8.01
N VAL A 27 2.18 9.92 -7.00
CA VAL A 27 1.76 11.32 -7.17
C VAL A 27 2.90 12.15 -7.74
N LYS A 28 2.56 13.24 -8.45
CA LYS A 28 3.53 14.04 -9.23
C LYS A 28 4.52 14.82 -8.37
N SER A 29 4.20 15.07 -7.12
CA SER A 29 5.05 15.82 -6.19
C SER A 29 4.89 15.30 -4.76
N LEU A 30 5.93 15.43 -3.97
CA LEU A 30 5.94 15.14 -2.54
C LEU A 30 6.86 16.14 -1.83
N ASP A 31 6.28 16.97 -0.97
CA ASP A 31 7.05 17.72 0.00
C ASP A 31 7.44 16.78 1.14
N LEU A 32 8.71 16.36 1.13
CA LEU A 32 9.21 15.41 2.09
C LEU A 32 9.08 15.92 3.53
N GLN A 33 9.30 17.20 3.78
CA GLN A 33 9.23 17.76 5.13
C GLN A 33 7.83 17.65 5.72
N ARG A 34 6.79 17.86 4.90
CA ARG A 34 5.40 17.69 5.30
C ARG A 34 5.02 16.20 5.48
N TYR A 35 5.69 15.32 4.74
CA TYR A 35 5.43 13.88 4.79
C TYR A 35 6.06 13.20 6.01
N LEU A 36 7.15 13.73 6.56
CA LEU A 36 7.82 13.21 7.76
C LEU A 36 6.91 13.19 8.98
N GLY A 37 7.37 12.57 10.05
CA GLY A 37 6.66 12.42 11.33
C GLY A 37 5.81 11.15 11.40
N GLU A 38 4.85 11.15 12.31
CA GLU A 38 4.05 9.98 12.65
C GLU A 38 2.83 9.82 11.74
N TRP A 39 2.58 8.57 11.35
CA TRP A 39 1.42 8.10 10.62
C TRP A 39 0.81 6.89 11.32
N TYR A 40 -0.52 6.88 11.45
CA TYR A 40 -1.27 5.70 11.83
C TYR A 40 -1.51 4.83 10.60
N GLU A 41 -1.30 3.53 10.72
CA GLU A 41 -1.67 2.58 9.70
C GLU A 41 -3.13 2.16 9.89
N ILE A 42 -3.99 2.60 8.99
CA ILE A 42 -5.44 2.39 9.07
C ILE A 42 -5.85 1.05 8.45
N ALA A 43 -5.20 0.69 7.34
CA ALA A 43 -5.42 -0.58 6.67
C ALA A 43 -4.20 -0.99 5.87
N ARG A 44 -4.08 -2.29 5.60
CA ARG A 44 -3.02 -2.86 4.77
C ARG A 44 -3.49 -4.12 4.05
N PHE A 45 -2.78 -4.51 2.99
CA PHE A 45 -2.81 -5.89 2.55
C PHE A 45 -2.05 -6.76 3.55
N ASP A 46 -2.65 -7.88 3.97
CA ASP A 46 -2.02 -8.76 4.96
C ASP A 46 -0.76 -9.42 4.41
N HIS A 47 0.33 -9.27 5.13
CA HIS A 47 1.58 -9.96 4.84
C HIS A 47 2.29 -10.39 6.13
N ARG A 48 3.19 -11.36 5.99
CA ARG A 48 3.77 -12.09 7.15
C ARG A 48 4.44 -11.19 8.19
N PHE A 49 5.00 -10.04 7.78
CA PHE A 49 5.76 -9.17 8.68
C PHE A 49 4.86 -8.40 9.65
N GLU A 50 3.64 -8.06 9.23
CA GLU A 50 2.69 -7.25 10.02
C GLU A 50 1.47 -8.03 10.48
N ARG A 51 1.39 -9.32 10.12
CA ARG A 51 0.24 -10.18 10.46
C ARG A 51 0.00 -10.23 11.97
N GLY A 52 -1.23 -9.86 12.36
CA GLY A 52 -1.67 -9.83 13.75
C GLY A 52 -1.13 -8.65 14.56
N LEU A 53 -0.51 -7.65 13.93
CA LEU A 53 -0.18 -6.38 14.58
C LEU A 53 -1.42 -5.48 14.62
N GLU A 54 -1.67 -4.88 15.79
CA GLU A 54 -2.65 -3.84 16.07
C GLU A 54 -1.95 -2.54 16.49
N TYR A 55 -2.66 -1.42 16.47
CA TYR A 55 -2.16 -0.09 16.89
C TYR A 55 -0.89 0.31 16.15
N CYS A 56 -0.82 -0.04 14.87
CA CYS A 56 0.36 0.17 14.06
C CYS A 56 0.57 1.63 13.72
N LYS A 57 1.83 2.07 13.80
CA LYS A 57 2.28 3.40 13.42
C LYS A 57 3.60 3.30 12.67
N ALA A 58 3.81 4.26 11.77
CA ALA A 58 5.09 4.49 11.14
C ALA A 58 5.57 5.91 11.47
N ASN A 59 6.83 6.06 11.85
CA ASN A 59 7.43 7.37 12.08
C ASN A 59 8.64 7.54 11.17
N TYR A 60 8.65 8.63 10.40
CA TYR A 60 9.68 8.99 9.43
C TYR A 60 10.46 10.19 9.95
N VAL A 61 11.78 10.04 10.15
CA VAL A 61 12.65 11.09 10.67
C VAL A 61 13.83 11.29 9.72
N LEU A 62 14.01 12.52 9.23
CA LEU A 62 15.15 12.87 8.39
C LEU A 62 16.44 12.86 9.22
N CYS A 63 17.47 12.21 8.70
CA CYS A 63 18.81 12.21 9.27
C CYS A 63 19.72 13.23 8.62
N CYS A 64 20.88 13.50 9.23
CA CYS A 64 21.86 14.47 8.79
C CYS A 64 22.49 14.19 7.41
N ASP A 65 22.34 12.99 6.87
CA ASP A 65 22.88 12.56 5.56
C ASP A 65 21.78 12.36 4.49
N ASN A 66 20.66 13.07 4.62
CA ASN A 66 19.49 12.98 3.75
C ASN A 66 18.82 11.59 3.68
N ARG A 67 19.19 10.68 4.59
CA ARG A 67 18.46 9.43 4.79
C ARG A 67 17.28 9.67 5.72
N ILE A 68 16.28 8.82 5.59
CA ILE A 68 15.09 8.84 6.44
C ILE A 68 15.14 7.59 7.30
N ASN A 69 15.15 7.76 8.61
CA ASN A 69 14.90 6.67 9.54
C ASN A 69 13.40 6.37 9.54
N VAL A 70 13.07 5.09 9.48
CA VAL A 70 11.70 4.59 9.52
C VAL A 70 11.55 3.72 10.76
N VAL A 71 10.65 4.09 11.65
CA VAL A 71 10.35 3.30 12.86
C VAL A 71 8.89 2.89 12.79
N ASN A 72 8.66 1.60 12.55
CA ASN A 72 7.33 1.02 12.60
C ASN A 72 7.11 0.39 13.98
N THR A 73 5.97 0.70 14.59
CA THR A 73 5.58 0.15 15.90
C THR A 73 4.19 -0.48 15.80
N GLY A 74 3.90 -1.39 16.71
CA GLY A 74 2.59 -2.02 16.85
C GLY A 74 2.54 -2.93 18.04
N ILE A 75 1.39 -3.54 18.32
CA ILE A 75 1.20 -4.50 19.40
C ILE A 75 0.79 -5.84 18.78
N LYS A 76 1.43 -6.91 19.18
CA LYS A 76 1.08 -8.29 18.79
C LYS A 76 0.93 -9.15 20.03
N ASN A 77 -0.25 -9.74 20.22
CA ASN A 77 -0.56 -10.57 21.41
C ASN A 77 -0.30 -9.84 22.73
N GLY A 78 -0.63 -8.54 22.79
CA GLY A 78 -0.39 -7.70 23.96
C GLY A 78 1.06 -7.16 24.11
N GLU A 79 1.99 -7.61 23.28
CA GLU A 79 3.40 -7.26 23.35
C GLU A 79 3.77 -6.17 22.33
N PRO A 80 4.49 -5.11 22.74
CA PRO A 80 4.97 -4.11 21.78
C PRO A 80 6.02 -4.70 20.84
N LYS A 81 5.92 -4.33 19.58
CA LYS A 81 6.85 -4.69 18.52
C LYS A 81 7.34 -3.43 17.82
N THR A 82 8.62 -3.43 17.47
CA THR A 82 9.27 -2.32 16.76
C THR A 82 10.12 -2.89 15.62
N ALA A 83 10.01 -2.27 14.45
CA ALA A 83 10.88 -2.54 13.32
C ALA A 83 11.56 -1.23 12.90
N ASN A 84 12.89 -1.25 12.84
CA ASN A 84 13.69 -0.11 12.41
C ASN A 84 14.13 -0.32 10.97
N GLY A 85 13.87 0.66 10.15
CA GLY A 85 14.22 0.69 8.75
C GLY A 85 14.86 2.02 8.35
N LYS A 86 15.19 2.11 7.10
CA LYS A 86 15.72 3.32 6.47
C LYS A 86 15.08 3.51 5.11
N ALA A 87 14.89 4.76 4.72
CA ALA A 87 14.44 5.11 3.40
C ALA A 87 15.38 6.14 2.76
N LYS A 88 15.31 6.24 1.45
CA LYS A 88 15.97 7.26 0.66
C LYS A 88 15.06 7.72 -0.46
N THR A 89 15.20 8.98 -0.86
CA THR A 89 14.53 9.54 -2.02
C THR A 89 15.09 8.96 -3.33
N THR A 90 14.37 9.14 -4.41
CA THR A 90 14.79 8.83 -5.77
C THR A 90 14.58 10.06 -6.66
N ASP A 91 15.00 9.99 -7.91
CA ASP A 91 14.74 11.04 -8.90
C ASP A 91 13.25 11.12 -9.32
N THR A 92 12.49 10.08 -9.00
CA THR A 92 11.04 10.08 -9.23
C THR A 92 10.33 10.65 -8.00
N PRO A 93 9.57 11.74 -8.13
CA PRO A 93 8.79 12.28 -7.02
C PRO A 93 7.88 11.22 -6.38
N ALA A 94 7.73 11.26 -5.07
CA ALA A 94 6.87 10.37 -4.28
C ALA A 94 7.18 8.85 -4.42
N LEU A 95 8.33 8.51 -4.99
CA LEU A 95 8.93 7.18 -4.96
C LEU A 95 10.11 7.19 -4.01
N LEU A 96 9.99 6.49 -2.90
CA LEU A 96 11.09 6.21 -1.97
C LEU A 96 11.55 4.78 -2.12
N ARG A 97 12.77 4.51 -1.68
CA ARG A 97 13.30 3.15 -1.53
C ARG A 97 13.43 2.86 -0.04
N VAL A 98 12.74 1.86 0.47
CA VAL A 98 12.68 1.52 1.90
C VAL A 98 13.32 0.16 2.15
N SER A 99 14.11 0.06 3.22
CA SER A 99 14.75 -1.17 3.66
C SER A 99 14.61 -1.37 5.17
N PHE A 100 14.18 -2.58 5.56
CA PHE A 100 14.21 -3.07 6.93
C PHE A 100 15.27 -4.16 7.13
N PHE A 101 15.88 -4.67 6.05
CA PHE A 101 16.80 -5.79 6.08
C PHE A 101 18.03 -5.54 5.19
N GLY A 102 19.10 -5.04 5.81
CA GLY A 102 20.41 -4.87 5.16
C GLY A 102 20.38 -4.06 3.87
N PRO A 103 20.95 -4.59 2.78
CA PRO A 103 21.04 -3.85 1.52
C PRO A 103 19.79 -3.96 0.63
N PHE A 104 18.76 -4.72 1.04
CA PHE A 104 17.57 -4.97 0.22
C PHE A 104 16.58 -3.84 0.35
N TYR A 105 16.30 -3.15 -0.75
CA TYR A 105 15.36 -2.05 -0.82
C TYR A 105 14.15 -2.42 -1.66
N SER A 106 12.98 -2.04 -1.17
CA SER A 106 11.70 -2.14 -1.87
C SER A 106 11.17 -0.76 -2.24
N ASP A 107 10.38 -0.69 -3.30
CA ASP A 107 9.67 0.52 -3.67
C ASP A 107 8.61 0.86 -2.63
N TYR A 108 8.54 2.14 -2.32
CA TYR A 108 7.50 2.76 -1.51
C TYR A 108 6.95 3.93 -2.33
N ARG A 109 5.73 3.78 -2.82
CA ARG A 109 5.10 4.67 -3.78
C ARG A 109 3.90 5.34 -3.15
N VAL A 110 3.94 6.66 -2.99
CA VAL A 110 2.78 7.42 -2.54
C VAL A 110 1.84 7.58 -3.73
N LEU A 111 0.72 6.85 -3.72
CA LEU A 111 -0.23 6.76 -4.83
C LEU A 111 -1.32 7.82 -4.76
N MET A 112 -1.69 8.23 -3.54
CA MET A 112 -2.65 9.29 -3.25
C MET A 112 -2.21 9.98 -1.95
N LEU A 113 -2.43 11.27 -1.86
CA LEU A 113 -2.05 12.09 -0.71
C LEU A 113 -3.10 13.18 -0.53
N GLY A 114 -3.54 13.40 0.70
CA GLY A 114 -4.41 14.52 1.02
C GLY A 114 -3.71 15.87 0.85
N ASP A 115 -4.44 16.92 0.49
CA ASP A 115 -3.89 18.25 0.20
C ASP A 115 -3.11 18.84 1.39
N ASN A 116 -3.54 18.50 2.60
CA ASN A 116 -2.88 18.88 3.85
C ASN A 116 -1.99 17.78 4.44
N TYR A 117 -1.70 16.72 3.68
CA TYR A 117 -0.90 15.58 4.15
C TYR A 117 -1.56 14.82 5.32
N GLU A 118 -2.89 14.81 5.38
CA GLU A 118 -3.64 14.19 6.47
C GLU A 118 -3.84 12.68 6.28
N TYR A 119 -3.80 12.19 5.03
CA TYR A 119 -3.86 10.76 4.69
C TYR A 119 -2.97 10.45 3.48
N ALA A 120 -2.61 9.19 3.32
CA ALA A 120 -1.89 8.67 2.17
C ALA A 120 -2.33 7.26 1.81
N LEU A 121 -2.41 6.97 0.51
CA LEU A 121 -2.46 5.63 -0.05
C LEU A 121 -1.06 5.28 -0.55
N VAL A 122 -0.51 4.20 -0.06
CA VAL A 122 0.87 3.78 -0.36
C VAL A 122 0.88 2.40 -0.95
N GLY A 123 1.59 2.22 -2.03
CA GLY A 123 1.82 0.94 -2.68
C GLY A 123 3.30 0.62 -2.85
N SER A 124 3.56 -0.48 -3.53
CA SER A 124 4.91 -0.93 -3.89
C SER A 124 5.07 -1.08 -5.39
N GLY A 125 6.16 -1.71 -5.84
CA GLY A 125 6.36 -2.11 -7.24
C GLY A 125 5.44 -3.24 -7.72
N SER A 126 4.57 -3.81 -6.84
CA SER A 126 3.67 -4.92 -7.15
C SER A 126 2.30 -4.73 -6.49
N ASP A 127 1.33 -5.55 -6.90
CA ASP A 127 -0.03 -5.62 -6.35
C ASP A 127 -0.14 -6.30 -4.98
N LYS A 128 0.99 -6.76 -4.42
CA LYS A 128 1.02 -7.52 -3.17
C LYS A 128 1.00 -6.66 -1.91
N TYR A 129 1.26 -5.37 -2.05
CA TYR A 129 1.41 -4.45 -0.92
C TYR A 129 0.62 -3.18 -1.16
N LEU A 130 -0.20 -2.84 -0.19
CA LEU A 130 -0.98 -1.61 -0.16
C LEU A 130 -1.19 -1.22 1.30
N TRP A 131 -1.04 0.07 1.62
CA TRP A 131 -1.29 0.63 2.94
C TRP A 131 -2.14 1.88 2.82
N ILE A 132 -3.02 2.09 3.77
CA ILE A 132 -3.74 3.34 4.02
C ILE A 132 -3.20 3.93 5.30
N LEU A 133 -2.62 5.12 5.20
CA LEU A 133 -2.03 5.85 6.32
C LEU A 133 -2.85 7.10 6.63
N SER A 134 -2.87 7.51 7.91
CA SER A 134 -3.55 8.72 8.37
C SER A 134 -2.75 9.42 9.46
N ARG A 135 -2.90 10.75 9.57
CA ARG A 135 -2.37 11.52 10.71
C ARG A 135 -3.19 11.34 11.99
N THR A 136 -4.39 10.83 11.87
CA THR A 136 -5.29 10.53 12.98
C THR A 136 -5.58 9.03 13.06
N PRO A 137 -5.91 8.49 14.25
CA PRO A 137 -6.18 7.06 14.39
C PRO A 137 -7.46 6.60 13.67
N GLN A 138 -8.27 7.54 13.21
CA GLN A 138 -9.51 7.28 12.47
C GLN A 138 -9.56 8.17 11.22
N LEU A 139 -10.17 7.66 10.16
CA LEU A 139 -10.46 8.39 8.94
C LEU A 139 -11.94 8.75 8.87
N ASP A 140 -12.25 9.93 8.37
CA ASP A 140 -13.61 10.28 7.98
C ASP A 140 -14.11 9.31 6.90
N GLU A 141 -15.37 8.93 6.96
CA GLU A 141 -15.96 7.97 6.01
C GLU A 141 -15.92 8.48 4.56
N SER A 142 -16.02 9.78 4.33
CA SER A 142 -15.87 10.38 3.00
C SER A 142 -14.47 10.22 2.45
N VAL A 143 -13.43 10.44 3.27
CA VAL A 143 -12.02 10.25 2.93
C VAL A 143 -11.73 8.78 2.66
N LYS A 144 -12.19 7.90 3.53
CA LYS A 144 -12.07 6.45 3.38
C LYS A 144 -12.66 5.97 2.05
N LYS A 145 -13.89 6.43 1.72
CA LYS A 145 -14.54 6.12 0.45
C LYS A 145 -13.73 6.59 -0.75
N ALA A 146 -13.17 7.80 -0.70
CA ALA A 146 -12.33 8.34 -1.77
C ALA A 146 -11.05 7.52 -1.97
N ILE A 147 -10.37 7.12 -0.88
CA ILE A 147 -9.17 6.29 -0.93
C ILE A 147 -9.48 4.91 -1.53
N LEU A 148 -10.57 4.27 -1.11
CA LEU A 148 -10.98 2.97 -1.64
C LEU A 148 -11.34 3.03 -3.12
N ALA A 149 -12.03 4.10 -3.55
CA ALA A 149 -12.35 4.33 -4.96
C ALA A 149 -11.07 4.49 -5.80
N GLU A 150 -10.09 5.26 -5.33
CA GLU A 150 -8.81 5.45 -6.00
C GLU A 150 -8.00 4.15 -6.07
N ALA A 151 -7.95 3.37 -4.98
CA ALA A 151 -7.28 2.08 -4.97
C ALA A 151 -7.92 1.11 -5.98
N THR A 152 -9.26 1.07 -6.03
CA THR A 152 -10.02 0.26 -7.01
C THR A 152 -9.74 0.72 -8.44
N ARG A 153 -9.78 2.03 -8.72
CA ARG A 153 -9.46 2.61 -10.04
C ARG A 153 -8.06 2.20 -10.51
N ARG A 154 -7.12 2.10 -9.58
CA ARG A 154 -5.74 1.66 -9.85
C ARG A 154 -5.59 0.15 -10.02
N GLY A 155 -6.66 -0.63 -9.87
CA GLY A 155 -6.66 -2.08 -10.05
C GLY A 155 -6.31 -2.88 -8.80
N TYR A 156 -6.25 -2.26 -7.62
CA TYR A 156 -6.07 -2.99 -6.36
C TYR A 156 -7.38 -3.62 -5.91
N ASP A 157 -7.30 -4.85 -5.44
CA ASP A 157 -8.42 -5.57 -4.83
C ASP A 157 -8.61 -5.12 -3.38
N VAL A 158 -9.43 -4.08 -3.19
CA VAL A 158 -9.69 -3.50 -1.85
C VAL A 158 -10.35 -4.49 -0.87
N GLY A 159 -10.94 -5.59 -1.37
CA GLY A 159 -11.46 -6.68 -0.53
C GLY A 159 -10.38 -7.42 0.26
N LYS A 160 -9.10 -7.29 -0.13
CA LYS A 160 -7.95 -7.86 0.58
C LYS A 160 -7.43 -6.99 1.73
N LEU A 161 -7.99 -5.78 1.93
CA LEU A 161 -7.57 -4.90 3.00
C LEU A 161 -7.94 -5.47 4.37
N THR A 162 -6.95 -5.57 5.23
CA THR A 162 -7.09 -5.80 6.67
C THR A 162 -7.11 -4.45 7.36
N TRP A 163 -8.21 -4.15 8.06
CA TRP A 163 -8.34 -2.93 8.84
C TRP A 163 -7.60 -3.09 10.16
N VAL A 164 -6.72 -2.15 10.44
CA VAL A 164 -5.88 -2.19 11.63
C VAL A 164 -6.61 -1.49 12.77
N LYS A 165 -6.76 -2.20 13.89
CA LYS A 165 -7.34 -1.61 15.10
C LYS A 165 -6.43 -0.48 15.61
N GLN A 166 -7.02 0.70 15.85
CA GLN A 166 -6.39 1.87 16.47
C GLN A 166 -7.12 2.21 17.79
N LYS A 167 -6.44 2.94 18.68
CA LYS A 167 -7.02 3.41 19.97
C LYS A 167 -7.84 4.67 19.74
#